data_cea6b186d94d5518e41857df855a5313
#
_entry.id   cea6b186d94d5518e41857df855a5313
#
_cell.length_a   1.000
_cell.length_b   1.000
_cell.length_c   1.000
_cell.angle_alpha   90.00
_cell.angle_beta   90.00
_cell.angle_gamma   90.00
#
_symmetry.space_group_name_H-M   'P 1'
#
loop_
_entity.id
_entity.type
_entity.pdbx_description
1 polymer ?
#
loop_
_entity_poly.entity_id
_entity_poly.type
_entity_poly.pdbx_seq_one_letter_code
_entity_poly.pdbx_strand_id
1 'polypeptide(L)'
;RFNGPREGPVTLQHGDFRLDNILFDVQGGKARMGTLDWQTVSCGHGATDVSYFLSAGLPYDVRRAHEQDLVRIYHEELKGFGVKDYDWDTCWRDYKASAVHGVFMGVFSAIAVERTERSDALFLAMTRGGCVQALDHGAFDLWA
;
A
#
# COMPACT_ATOMS: atom_id res chain seq x y z
N ARG A 1 -21.20 1.44 2.64
CA ARG A 1 -19.96 0.68 2.90
C ARG A 1 -19.29 0.43 1.56
N PHE A 2 -18.26 1.18 1.27
CA PHE A 2 -17.53 1.03 0.02
C PHE A 2 -16.40 -0.02 0.24
N ASN A 3 -16.74 -1.31 0.11
CA ASN A 3 -15.74 -2.36 0.29
C ASN A 3 -15.00 -2.72 -1.00
N GLY A 4 -15.47 -2.24 -2.16
CA GLY A 4 -14.88 -2.59 -3.46
C GLY A 4 -14.79 -4.12 -3.67
N PRO A 5 -13.94 -4.57 -4.60
CA PRO A 5 -13.79 -5.99 -4.96
C PRO A 5 -12.93 -6.79 -3.97
N ARG A 6 -12.56 -6.24 -2.82
CA ARG A 6 -11.68 -6.89 -1.82
C ARG A 6 -12.50 -7.73 -0.86
N GLU A 7 -12.02 -8.94 -0.57
CA GLU A 7 -12.71 -9.96 0.21
C GLU A 7 -11.96 -10.34 1.50
N GLY A 8 -10.72 -9.88 1.65
CA GLY A 8 -9.87 -10.18 2.80
C GLY A 8 -10.35 -9.56 4.12
N PRO A 9 -9.67 -9.91 5.20
CA PRO A 9 -10.03 -9.43 6.54
C PRO A 9 -9.89 -7.91 6.64
N VAL A 10 -10.82 -7.30 7.36
CA VAL A 10 -10.76 -5.87 7.73
C VAL A 10 -9.90 -5.74 8.98
N THR A 11 -8.96 -4.82 8.93
CA THR A 11 -8.01 -4.53 10.02
C THR A 11 -7.80 -3.03 10.18
N LEU A 12 -6.94 -2.65 11.11
CA LEU A 12 -6.44 -1.29 11.19
C LEU A 12 -5.52 -1.03 9.99
N GLN A 13 -5.83 0.00 9.24
CA GLN A 13 -5.12 0.43 8.05
C GLN A 13 -4.47 1.79 8.32
N HIS A 14 -3.19 1.95 7.97
CA HIS A 14 -2.49 3.22 8.13
C HIS A 14 -3.04 4.28 7.15
N GLY A 15 -3.28 3.88 5.90
CA GLY A 15 -3.83 4.71 4.84
C GLY A 15 -2.79 5.55 4.08
N ASP A 16 -1.69 5.94 4.73
CA ASP A 16 -0.53 6.61 4.10
C ASP A 16 0.78 5.87 4.42
N PHE A 17 0.78 4.54 4.23
CA PHE A 17 1.92 3.67 4.56
C PHE A 17 3.00 3.76 3.47
N ARG A 18 4.01 4.61 3.69
CA ARG A 18 5.11 4.88 2.76
C ARG A 18 6.42 5.10 3.49
N LEU A 19 7.55 5.05 2.76
CA LEU A 19 8.90 5.11 3.35
C LEU A 19 9.14 6.36 4.21
N ASP A 20 8.59 7.52 3.84
CA ASP A 20 8.71 8.74 4.63
C ASP A 20 8.07 8.65 6.02
N ASN A 21 7.11 7.75 6.21
CA ASN A 21 6.40 7.51 7.46
C ASN A 21 6.97 6.34 8.27
N ILE A 22 8.19 5.88 7.92
CA ILE A 22 8.85 4.77 8.59
C ILE A 22 10.21 5.24 9.15
N LEU A 23 10.45 4.90 10.41
CA LEU A 23 11.75 5.03 11.06
C LEU A 23 12.37 3.65 11.25
N PHE A 24 13.66 3.55 11.00
CA PHE A 24 14.44 2.33 11.26
C PHE A 24 15.28 2.49 12.51
N ASP A 25 15.62 1.39 13.16
CA ASP A 25 16.46 1.32 14.36
C ASP A 25 16.01 2.23 15.49
N VAL A 26 14.68 2.33 15.69
CA VAL A 26 14.10 3.18 16.72
C VAL A 26 14.48 2.74 18.13
N GLN A 27 14.43 3.66 19.08
CA GLN A 27 14.78 3.44 20.49
C GLN A 27 16.21 2.87 20.66
N GLY A 28 17.17 3.35 19.87
CA GLY A 28 18.54 2.88 19.93
C GLY A 28 18.71 1.45 19.45
N GLY A 29 17.94 1.04 18.42
CA GLY A 29 17.98 -0.30 17.82
C GLY A 29 17.15 -1.36 18.58
N LYS A 30 16.37 -0.97 19.58
CA LYS A 30 15.49 -1.90 20.31
C LYS A 30 14.29 -2.34 19.48
N ALA A 31 13.83 -1.52 18.55
CA ALA A 31 12.82 -1.88 17.57
C ALA A 31 13.38 -1.66 16.16
N ARG A 32 13.16 -2.64 15.28
CA ARG A 32 13.66 -2.58 13.90
C ARG A 32 13.00 -1.45 13.10
N MET A 33 11.75 -1.19 13.37
CA MET A 33 10.94 -0.23 12.63
C MET A 33 9.91 0.42 13.56
N GLY A 34 9.59 1.68 13.29
CA GLY A 34 8.46 2.40 13.86
C GLY A 34 7.71 3.11 12.76
N THR A 35 6.40 3.15 12.84
CA THR A 35 5.52 3.82 11.89
C THR A 35 5.01 5.12 12.49
N LEU A 36 5.08 6.19 11.71
CA LEU A 36 4.68 7.55 12.07
C LEU A 36 3.43 7.96 11.27
N ASP A 37 2.85 9.10 11.66
CA ASP A 37 1.80 9.80 10.91
C ASP A 37 0.53 8.99 10.67
N TRP A 38 -0.10 8.61 11.77
CA TRP A 38 -1.34 7.83 11.78
C TRP A 38 -2.62 8.68 11.56
N GLN A 39 -2.50 9.88 11.03
CA GLN A 39 -3.65 10.79 10.82
C GLN A 39 -4.69 10.25 9.84
N THR A 40 -4.30 9.36 8.93
CA THR A 40 -5.18 8.72 7.94
C THR A 40 -5.67 7.33 8.36
N VAL A 41 -5.45 6.96 9.63
CA VAL A 41 -5.82 5.64 10.14
C VAL A 41 -7.32 5.36 9.98
N SER A 42 -7.63 4.18 9.51
CA SER A 42 -9.01 3.72 9.26
C SER A 42 -9.15 2.22 9.42
N CYS A 43 -10.38 1.72 9.36
CA CYS A 43 -10.63 0.29 9.23
C CYS A 43 -10.76 -0.06 7.74
N GLY A 44 -9.91 -0.95 7.26
CA GLY A 44 -9.87 -1.34 5.86
C GLY A 44 -9.11 -2.65 5.64
N HIS A 45 -8.80 -2.96 4.40
CA HIS A 45 -8.05 -4.16 4.03
C HIS A 45 -6.55 -3.90 4.11
N GLY A 46 -5.80 -4.67 4.89
CA GLY A 46 -4.36 -4.50 5.07
C GLY A 46 -3.56 -4.58 3.76
N ALA A 47 -4.05 -5.31 2.77
CA ALA A 47 -3.48 -5.35 1.43
C ALA A 47 -3.37 -3.97 0.76
N THR A 48 -4.19 -2.99 1.20
CA THR A 48 -4.14 -1.61 0.69
C THR A 48 -2.82 -0.92 1.07
N ASP A 49 -2.42 -1.02 2.34
CA ASP A 49 -1.15 -0.45 2.79
C ASP A 49 0.05 -1.12 2.10
N VAL A 50 0.01 -2.44 1.93
CA VAL A 50 1.06 -3.19 1.23
C VAL A 50 1.16 -2.76 -0.23
N SER A 51 0.03 -2.65 -0.93
CA SER A 51 -0.03 -2.23 -2.33
C SER A 51 0.51 -0.81 -2.51
N TYR A 52 0.09 0.10 -1.65
CA TYR A 52 0.54 1.48 -1.67
C TYR A 52 2.04 1.61 -1.38
N PHE A 53 2.53 0.90 -0.35
CA PHE A 53 3.95 0.89 0.00
C PHE A 53 4.83 0.45 -1.17
N LEU A 54 4.46 -0.63 -1.85
CA LEU A 54 5.24 -1.15 -2.98
C LEU A 54 5.18 -0.23 -4.20
N SER A 55 4.03 0.41 -4.47
CA SER A 55 3.88 1.33 -5.60
C SER A 55 4.59 2.65 -5.42
N ALA A 56 4.60 3.19 -4.19
CA ALA A 56 5.20 4.48 -3.88
C ALA A 56 6.70 4.38 -3.56
N GLY A 57 7.17 3.22 -3.06
CA GLY A 57 8.51 3.03 -2.50
C GLY A 57 9.51 2.34 -3.41
N LEU A 58 9.07 1.63 -4.45
CA LEU A 58 9.95 0.85 -5.32
C LEU A 58 9.99 1.37 -6.75
N PRO A 59 11.18 1.32 -7.42
CA PRO A 59 11.26 1.43 -8.87
C PRO A 59 10.36 0.40 -9.56
N TYR A 60 9.78 0.72 -10.69
CA TYR A 60 8.75 -0.10 -11.35
C TYR A 60 9.25 -1.50 -11.73
N ASP A 61 10.47 -1.60 -12.22
CA ASP A 61 11.12 -2.86 -12.59
C ASP A 61 11.41 -3.72 -11.36
N VAL A 62 11.87 -3.12 -10.27
CA VAL A 62 12.10 -3.79 -8.98
C VAL A 62 10.78 -4.28 -8.40
N ARG A 63 9.73 -3.43 -8.39
CA ARG A 63 8.40 -3.85 -7.95
C ARG A 63 7.92 -5.06 -8.74
N ARG A 64 7.91 -4.98 -10.07
CA ARG A 64 7.46 -6.07 -10.96
C ARG A 64 8.22 -7.37 -10.73
N ALA A 65 9.53 -7.29 -10.45
CA ALA A 65 10.35 -8.47 -10.22
C ALA A 65 10.08 -9.14 -8.86
N HIS A 66 9.65 -8.39 -7.84
CA HIS A 66 9.64 -8.87 -6.46
C HIS A 66 8.28 -8.77 -5.76
N GLU A 67 7.27 -8.07 -6.33
CA GLU A 67 6.01 -7.81 -5.63
C GLU A 67 5.28 -9.09 -5.23
N GLN A 68 5.30 -10.11 -6.05
CA GLN A 68 4.61 -11.37 -5.74
C GLN A 68 5.24 -12.06 -4.53
N ASP A 69 6.57 -12.08 -4.44
CA ASP A 69 7.28 -12.66 -3.31
C ASP A 69 7.05 -11.83 -2.03
N LEU A 70 7.08 -10.50 -2.13
CA LEU A 70 6.84 -9.61 -0.99
C LEU A 70 5.41 -9.74 -0.46
N VAL A 71 4.42 -9.82 -1.34
CA VAL A 71 3.02 -10.05 -0.93
C VAL A 71 2.84 -11.45 -0.36
N ARG A 72 3.61 -12.45 -0.83
CA ARG A 72 3.59 -13.79 -0.25
C ARG A 72 4.13 -13.79 1.17
N ILE A 73 5.22 -13.06 1.44
CA ILE A 73 5.74 -12.89 2.80
C ILE A 73 4.66 -12.26 3.70
N TYR A 74 4.02 -11.18 3.25
CA TYR A 74 2.90 -10.56 3.98
C TYR A 74 1.79 -11.57 4.31
N HIS A 75 1.36 -12.36 3.34
CA HIS A 75 0.32 -13.36 3.51
C HIS A 75 0.71 -14.44 4.53
N GLU A 76 1.94 -14.97 4.45
CA GLU A 76 2.43 -15.97 5.41
C GLU A 76 2.57 -15.41 6.83
N GLU A 77 3.01 -14.16 6.98
CA GLU A 77 3.05 -13.49 8.28
C GLU A 77 1.65 -13.35 8.88
N LEU A 78 0.64 -12.97 8.09
CA LEU A 78 -0.76 -12.92 8.56
C LEU A 78 -1.23 -14.28 9.08
N LYS A 79 -0.91 -15.37 8.39
CA LYS A 79 -1.21 -16.73 8.84
C LYS A 79 -0.48 -17.05 10.14
N GLY A 80 0.78 -16.65 10.26
CA GLY A 80 1.59 -16.78 11.48
C GLY A 80 0.95 -16.06 12.68
N PHE A 81 0.30 -14.92 12.47
CA PHE A 81 -0.48 -14.19 13.46
C PHE A 81 -1.90 -14.74 13.68
N GLY A 82 -2.25 -15.84 13.02
CA GLY A 82 -3.52 -16.54 13.25
C GLY A 82 -4.69 -16.08 12.39
N VAL A 83 -4.44 -15.29 11.33
CA VAL A 83 -5.47 -14.98 10.33
C VAL A 83 -5.83 -16.27 9.58
N LYS A 84 -7.11 -16.62 9.61
CA LYS A 84 -7.67 -17.81 8.97
C LYS A 84 -8.59 -17.40 7.82
N ASP A 85 -8.88 -18.33 6.95
CA ASP A 85 -9.84 -18.17 5.84
C ASP A 85 -9.48 -17.01 4.88
N TYR A 86 -8.18 -16.76 4.72
CA TYR A 86 -7.64 -15.80 3.78
C TYR A 86 -6.58 -16.52 2.95
N ASP A 87 -6.99 -17.07 1.82
CA ASP A 87 -6.10 -17.81 0.93
C ASP A 87 -5.22 -16.88 0.08
N TRP A 88 -4.25 -17.49 -0.59
CA TRP A 88 -3.30 -16.75 -1.42
C TRP A 88 -3.98 -16.03 -2.59
N ASP A 89 -4.92 -16.67 -3.26
CA ASP A 89 -5.56 -16.12 -4.46
C ASP A 89 -6.40 -14.89 -4.11
N THR A 90 -7.10 -14.95 -2.98
CA THR A 90 -7.82 -13.81 -2.40
C THR A 90 -6.87 -12.69 -1.99
N CYS A 91 -5.77 -13.01 -1.30
CA CYS A 91 -4.77 -12.01 -0.89
C CYS A 91 -4.14 -11.31 -2.11
N TRP A 92 -3.76 -12.06 -3.12
CA TRP A 92 -3.18 -11.53 -4.34
C TRP A 92 -4.16 -10.67 -5.14
N ARG A 93 -5.43 -11.07 -5.19
CA ARG A 93 -6.51 -10.29 -5.80
C ARG A 93 -6.73 -8.99 -5.05
N ASP A 94 -6.79 -9.02 -3.71
CA ASP A 94 -6.95 -7.84 -2.86
C ASP A 94 -5.78 -6.85 -3.03
N TYR A 95 -4.55 -7.36 -3.10
CA TYR A 95 -3.37 -6.56 -3.41
C TYR A 95 -3.52 -5.83 -4.76
N LYS A 96 -3.90 -6.55 -5.82
CA LYS A 96 -4.10 -5.97 -7.15
C LYS A 96 -5.21 -4.93 -7.17
N ALA A 97 -6.36 -5.23 -6.58
CA ALA A 97 -7.48 -4.31 -6.49
C ALA A 97 -7.14 -3.05 -5.66
N SER A 98 -6.22 -3.18 -4.72
CA SER A 98 -5.77 -2.07 -3.88
C SER A 98 -4.83 -1.08 -4.58
N ALA A 99 -4.34 -1.40 -5.79
CA ALA A 99 -3.45 -0.51 -6.55
C ALA A 99 -4.08 0.86 -6.88
N VAL A 100 -5.40 0.94 -6.95
CA VAL A 100 -6.13 2.22 -7.13
C VAL A 100 -5.92 3.19 -5.97
N HIS A 101 -5.58 2.69 -4.77
CA HIS A 101 -5.32 3.55 -3.61
C HIS A 101 -4.10 4.45 -3.82
N GLY A 102 -3.03 3.94 -4.42
CA GLY A 102 -1.83 4.73 -4.74
C GLY A 102 -2.14 5.89 -5.70
N VAL A 103 -3.02 5.66 -6.68
CA VAL A 103 -3.50 6.72 -7.58
C VAL A 103 -4.30 7.77 -6.80
N PHE A 104 -5.23 7.32 -5.97
CA PHE A 104 -6.05 8.21 -5.14
C PHE A 104 -5.18 9.06 -4.21
N MET A 105 -4.26 8.45 -3.47
CA MET A 105 -3.40 9.16 -2.52
C MET A 105 -2.48 10.17 -3.20
N GLY A 106 -1.90 9.84 -4.35
CA GLY A 106 -1.07 10.77 -5.10
C GLY A 106 -1.84 12.02 -5.57
N VAL A 107 -3.04 11.84 -6.10
CA VAL A 107 -3.91 12.94 -6.55
C VAL A 107 -4.44 13.75 -5.36
N PHE A 108 -4.94 13.07 -4.32
CA PHE A 108 -5.47 13.72 -3.12
C PHE A 108 -4.40 14.59 -2.43
N SER A 109 -3.20 14.05 -2.25
CA SER A 109 -2.08 14.77 -1.61
C SER A 109 -1.67 16.00 -2.43
N ALA A 110 -1.67 15.91 -3.75
CA ALA A 110 -1.35 17.04 -4.63
C ALA A 110 -2.38 18.19 -4.54
N ILE A 111 -3.61 17.90 -4.10
CA ILE A 111 -4.67 18.92 -3.91
C ILE A 111 -4.64 19.46 -2.48
N ALA A 112 -4.39 18.59 -1.48
CA ALA A 112 -4.53 18.89 -0.06
C ALA A 112 -3.30 19.56 0.58
N VAL A 113 -2.12 19.41 -0.03
CA VAL A 113 -0.84 19.87 0.53
C VAL A 113 -0.33 21.08 -0.23
N GLU A 114 0.29 22.01 0.51
CA GLU A 114 0.92 23.19 -0.09
C GLU A 114 1.99 22.80 -1.12
N ARG A 115 1.98 23.51 -2.24
CA ARG A 115 2.89 23.24 -3.35
C ARG A 115 4.30 23.72 -3.05
N THR A 116 5.24 22.81 -3.14
CA THR A 116 6.69 23.05 -3.16
C THR A 116 7.31 22.17 -4.25
N GLU A 117 8.52 22.49 -4.72
CA GLU A 117 9.22 21.62 -5.68
C GLU A 117 9.34 20.18 -5.16
N ARG A 118 9.62 20.01 -3.86
CA ARG A 118 9.74 18.70 -3.22
C ARG A 118 8.40 17.97 -3.18
N SER A 119 7.32 18.63 -2.77
CA SER A 119 6.00 18.02 -2.69
C SER A 119 5.47 17.67 -4.08
N ASP A 120 5.65 18.53 -5.08
CA ASP A 120 5.25 18.27 -6.46
C ASP A 120 5.98 17.04 -7.04
N ALA A 121 7.31 16.94 -6.83
CA ALA A 121 8.10 15.80 -7.28
C ALA A 121 7.66 14.49 -6.59
N LEU A 122 7.41 14.53 -5.27
CA LEU A 122 6.95 13.39 -4.48
C LEU A 122 5.59 12.90 -4.98
N PHE A 123 4.60 13.80 -5.05
CA PHE A 123 3.23 13.41 -5.45
C PHE A 123 3.16 12.93 -6.89
N LEU A 124 3.99 13.50 -7.77
CA LEU A 124 4.11 13.02 -9.15
C LEU A 124 4.68 11.60 -9.19
N ALA A 125 5.71 11.31 -8.38
CA ALA A 125 6.29 9.97 -8.29
C ALA A 125 5.28 8.95 -7.74
N MET A 126 4.57 9.30 -6.66
CA MET A 126 3.51 8.46 -6.06
C MET A 126 2.40 8.18 -7.06
N THR A 127 1.87 9.21 -7.72
CA THR A 127 0.80 9.07 -8.72
C THR A 127 1.24 8.17 -9.87
N ARG A 128 2.45 8.38 -10.40
CA ARG A 128 3.01 7.54 -11.47
C ARG A 128 3.16 6.09 -11.03
N GLY A 129 3.70 5.86 -9.82
CA GLY A 129 3.84 4.52 -9.26
C GLY A 129 2.51 3.80 -9.13
N GLY A 130 1.51 4.48 -8.57
CA GLY A 130 0.14 3.96 -8.44
C GLY A 130 -0.50 3.68 -9.80
N CYS A 131 -0.39 4.59 -10.77
CA CYS A 131 -0.92 4.39 -12.13
C CYS A 131 -0.27 3.19 -12.82
N VAL A 132 1.05 3.08 -12.77
CA VAL A 132 1.77 1.95 -13.38
C VAL A 132 1.34 0.63 -12.75
N GLN A 133 1.26 0.56 -11.42
CA GLN A 133 0.81 -0.65 -10.73
C GLN A 133 -0.65 -0.99 -11.08
N ALA A 134 -1.53 0.00 -11.09
CA ALA A 134 -2.95 -0.21 -11.42
C ALA A 134 -3.13 -0.74 -12.84
N LEU A 135 -2.35 -0.24 -13.79
CA LEU A 135 -2.36 -0.70 -15.18
C LEU A 135 -1.76 -2.11 -15.32
N ASP A 136 -0.62 -2.38 -14.66
CA ASP A 136 0.02 -3.70 -14.69
C ASP A 136 -0.92 -4.81 -14.20
N HIS A 137 -1.82 -4.49 -13.28
CA HIS A 137 -2.74 -5.46 -12.66
C HIS A 137 -4.18 -5.40 -13.17
N GLY A 138 -4.49 -4.51 -14.11
CA GLY A 138 -5.89 -4.29 -14.52
C GLY A 138 -6.79 -3.90 -13.35
N ALA A 139 -6.25 -3.12 -12.38
CA ALA A 139 -6.94 -2.84 -11.13
C ALA A 139 -8.29 -2.15 -11.34
N PHE A 140 -8.39 -1.29 -12.33
CA PHE A 140 -9.64 -0.58 -12.63
C PHE A 140 -10.76 -1.53 -13.08
N ASP A 141 -10.42 -2.60 -13.80
CA ASP A 141 -11.40 -3.60 -14.26
C ASP A 141 -11.93 -4.44 -13.08
N LEU A 142 -11.16 -4.55 -12.00
CA LEU A 142 -11.59 -5.22 -10.77
C LEU A 142 -12.63 -4.40 -9.99
N TRP A 143 -12.77 -3.11 -10.29
CA TRP A 143 -13.72 -2.19 -9.63
C TRP A 143 -14.95 -1.89 -10.49
N ALA A 144 -14.96 -2.34 -11.74
CA ALA A 144 -16.09 -2.20 -12.66
C ALA A 144 -17.17 -3.26 -12.38
#